data_535251572df7be602b49f963fa9cb7f1
#
_entry.id   535251572df7be602b49f963fa9cb7f1
#
_cell.length_a   1.000
_cell.length_b   1.000
_cell.length_c   1.000
_cell.angle_alpha   90.00
_cell.angle_beta   90.00
_cell.angle_gamma   90.00
#
_symmetry.space_group_name_H-M   'P 1'
#
loop_
_entity.id
_entity.type
_entity.pdbx_description
1 polymer ?
#
loop_
_entity_poly.entity_id
_entity_poly.type
_entity_poly.pdbx_seq_one_letter_code
_entity_poly.pdbx_strand_id
1 'polypeptide(L)'
;SLQLPLYEKIMERAPERLRTLIASGDVYIRAEKPLQEIPDADVVCYGLWVDPLLATHHGVFISDRNQPESLDFMLQKPSLEELENLSKTHLFLMDIGIWLLSDRAVDLLMKRSQKADGALDVDTPYSDLKYYDLYADFGLSLGNHPRIEDEELNSLSVAILPLPGGEFYHYGTSRELLSSTVTLQNKVYDQRQIMHRKLKPNPAIFVQNAEVHLPLTPKNDSLWIENSFVGASWRLGARQIITGVPKNDWRLTIPDGICIDIVPLADQRWAVRPYGFDDTFKGDIRDEKTLFFGMSFSEWLAERELSVEDITGRKEDLQAAAIFPVVEDKEQMGTVLRWMVSEPGLTEGKAVWLESRRLSADEISAQADLRLLYAQRESFCKGNWEVLARNHAKSVFYQLDLMDVAGEFHKFGIDKPEVLPTDASLMQRIHNRMLRAQIEKLDGRDFKADEQAAFNLLREGLLTDLYERKSSPRLNVYSDQIVWGRSPVRIDMAGGWTDTPPY
;
A
#
# COMPACT_ATOMS: atom_id res chain seq x y z
N SER A 1 1.81 -7.60 8.87
CA SER A 1 0.93 -6.51 8.43
C SER A 1 0.96 -5.36 9.43
N LEU A 2 0.97 -4.12 8.98
CA LEU A 2 0.95 -2.92 9.84
C LEU A 2 -0.34 -2.78 10.66
N GLN A 3 -1.40 -3.50 10.28
CA GLN A 3 -2.71 -3.45 10.93
C GLN A 3 -2.86 -4.45 12.07
N LEU A 4 -2.08 -5.53 12.10
CA LEU A 4 -2.19 -6.56 13.12
C LEU A 4 -2.17 -6.02 14.55
N PRO A 5 -1.28 -5.10 14.93
CA PRO A 5 -1.26 -4.57 16.30
C PRO A 5 -2.55 -3.83 16.72
N LEU A 6 -3.27 -3.23 15.76
CA LEU A 6 -4.57 -2.63 16.03
C LEU A 6 -5.63 -3.71 16.30
N TYR A 7 -5.66 -4.73 15.44
CA TYR A 7 -6.62 -5.84 15.56
C TYR A 7 -6.40 -6.66 16.83
N GLU A 8 -5.14 -6.93 17.19
CA GLU A 8 -4.78 -7.57 18.46
C GLU A 8 -5.29 -6.77 19.66
N LYS A 9 -5.05 -5.46 19.72
CA LYS A 9 -5.55 -4.59 20.79
C LYS A 9 -7.07 -4.53 20.87
N ILE A 10 -7.77 -4.63 19.74
CA ILE A 10 -9.24 -4.70 19.71
C ILE A 10 -9.68 -6.04 20.31
N MET A 11 -9.11 -7.16 19.85
CA MET A 11 -9.47 -8.50 20.31
C MET A 11 -9.13 -8.75 21.79
N GLU A 12 -8.03 -8.20 22.30
CA GLU A 12 -7.66 -8.27 23.73
C GLU A 12 -8.71 -7.62 24.65
N ARG A 13 -9.50 -6.66 24.12
CA ARG A 13 -10.54 -5.94 24.86
C ARG A 13 -11.94 -6.44 24.56
N ALA A 14 -12.09 -7.32 23.59
CA ALA A 14 -13.40 -7.84 23.20
C ALA A 14 -13.95 -8.76 24.30
N PRO A 15 -15.27 -8.68 24.59
CA PRO A 15 -15.96 -9.68 25.42
C PRO A 15 -15.74 -11.10 24.87
N GLU A 16 -15.74 -12.09 25.76
CA GLU A 16 -15.45 -13.51 25.41
C GLU A 16 -16.36 -14.07 24.30
N ARG A 17 -17.55 -13.54 24.12
CA ARG A 17 -18.47 -13.97 23.05
C ARG A 17 -18.08 -13.44 21.65
N LEU A 18 -17.30 -12.36 21.56
CA LEU A 18 -16.85 -11.76 20.30
C LEU A 18 -15.49 -12.36 19.90
N ARG A 19 -15.52 -13.53 19.25
CA ARG A 19 -14.31 -14.32 18.95
C ARG A 19 -13.79 -14.12 17.54
N THR A 20 -14.63 -13.60 16.64
CA THR A 20 -14.29 -13.42 15.23
C THR A 20 -14.17 -11.95 14.91
N LEU A 21 -13.03 -11.55 14.34
CA LEU A 21 -12.85 -10.21 13.76
C LEU A 21 -12.77 -10.33 12.24
N ILE A 22 -13.65 -9.59 11.56
CA ILE A 22 -13.57 -9.39 10.12
C ILE A 22 -12.94 -8.02 9.89
N ALA A 23 -11.93 -7.96 9.02
CA ALA A 23 -11.26 -6.73 8.65
C ALA A 23 -11.16 -6.63 7.12
N SER A 24 -11.45 -5.46 6.57
CA SER A 24 -11.26 -5.19 5.15
C SER A 24 -9.78 -5.27 4.76
N GLY A 25 -9.50 -5.88 3.59
CA GLY A 25 -8.13 -6.08 3.10
C GLY A 25 -7.55 -4.90 2.33
N ASP A 26 -8.39 -3.98 1.91
CA ASP A 26 -8.06 -2.82 1.06
C ASP A 26 -8.07 -1.48 1.80
N VAL A 27 -7.93 -1.52 3.13
CA VAL A 27 -7.88 -0.33 3.98
C VAL A 27 -6.63 -0.27 4.84
N TYR A 28 -6.16 0.93 5.14
CA TYR A 28 -5.19 1.22 6.19
C TYR A 28 -5.82 2.15 7.21
N ILE A 29 -5.93 1.68 8.43
CA ILE A 29 -6.57 2.39 9.54
C ILE A 29 -5.50 2.77 10.57
N ARG A 30 -5.49 4.04 10.97
CA ARG A 30 -4.67 4.53 12.07
C ARG A 30 -5.56 4.94 13.21
N ALA A 31 -5.20 4.53 14.43
CA ALA A 31 -5.86 4.95 15.66
C ALA A 31 -4.81 5.42 16.66
N GLU A 32 -4.88 6.68 17.06
CA GLU A 32 -3.89 7.28 17.97
C GLU A 32 -4.39 7.38 19.41
N LYS A 33 -5.70 7.29 19.61
CA LYS A 33 -6.30 7.38 20.95
C LYS A 33 -6.59 5.99 21.51
N PRO A 34 -6.66 5.86 22.85
CA PRO A 34 -7.08 4.61 23.46
C PRO A 34 -8.47 4.18 22.98
N LEU A 35 -8.61 2.86 22.74
CA LEU A 35 -9.89 2.27 22.37
C LEU A 35 -10.89 2.39 23.53
N GLN A 36 -12.15 2.58 23.17
CA GLN A 36 -13.27 2.54 24.12
C GLN A 36 -13.53 1.11 24.61
N GLU A 37 -14.35 0.96 25.64
CA GLU A 37 -14.86 -0.32 26.07
C GLU A 37 -15.78 -0.90 24.99
N ILE A 38 -15.62 -2.19 24.73
CA ILE A 38 -16.38 -2.87 23.69
C ILE A 38 -17.64 -3.47 24.33
N PRO A 39 -18.84 -3.07 23.87
CA PRO A 39 -20.09 -3.59 24.45
C PRO A 39 -20.28 -5.08 24.16
N ASP A 40 -20.99 -5.75 25.05
CA ASP A 40 -21.37 -7.16 24.89
C ASP A 40 -22.59 -7.29 23.97
N ALA A 41 -22.34 -7.37 22.67
CA ALA A 41 -23.35 -7.54 21.62
C ALA A 41 -23.01 -8.73 20.72
N ASP A 42 -23.94 -9.16 19.86
CA ASP A 42 -23.68 -10.21 18.86
C ASP A 42 -22.76 -9.72 17.73
N VAL A 43 -22.90 -8.45 17.37
CA VAL A 43 -22.11 -7.76 16.35
C VAL A 43 -21.68 -6.41 16.88
N VAL A 44 -20.38 -6.08 16.75
CA VAL A 44 -19.85 -4.76 17.05
C VAL A 44 -19.09 -4.25 15.82
N CYS A 45 -19.51 -3.11 15.28
CA CYS A 45 -18.90 -2.50 14.11
C CYS A 45 -18.18 -1.21 14.49
N TYR A 46 -16.97 -1.01 13.97
CA TYR A 46 -16.27 0.25 14.10
C TYR A 46 -16.53 1.16 12.90
N GLY A 47 -16.70 2.44 13.19
CA GLY A 47 -16.88 3.46 12.17
C GLY A 47 -16.16 4.76 12.49
N LEU A 48 -16.18 5.69 11.55
CA LEU A 48 -15.60 7.02 11.69
C LEU A 48 -16.64 8.12 11.44
N TRP A 49 -16.51 9.19 12.20
CA TRP A 49 -17.17 10.45 11.89
C TRP A 49 -16.45 11.10 10.72
N VAL A 50 -17.12 11.25 9.59
CA VAL A 50 -16.56 11.79 8.35
C VAL A 50 -17.53 12.80 7.72
N ASP A 51 -17.03 13.54 6.74
CA ASP A 51 -17.88 14.38 5.89
C ASP A 51 -18.91 13.51 5.14
N PRO A 52 -20.19 13.93 5.02
CA PRO A 52 -21.21 13.18 4.30
C PRO A 52 -20.81 12.78 2.88
N LEU A 53 -20.09 13.63 2.17
CA LEU A 53 -19.64 13.34 0.81
C LEU A 53 -18.71 12.12 0.76
N LEU A 54 -17.82 11.98 1.73
CA LEU A 54 -16.94 10.80 1.81
C LEU A 54 -17.75 9.54 2.12
N ALA A 55 -18.74 9.63 3.01
CA ALA A 55 -19.56 8.50 3.39
C ALA A 55 -20.39 7.92 2.25
N THR A 56 -20.71 8.70 1.19
CA THR A 56 -21.47 8.21 0.02
C THR A 56 -20.81 7.06 -0.73
N HIS A 57 -19.52 6.84 -0.55
CA HIS A 57 -18.77 5.79 -1.23
C HIS A 57 -18.67 4.49 -0.43
N HIS A 58 -19.13 4.47 0.81
CA HIS A 58 -18.96 3.40 1.77
C HIS A 58 -20.28 2.93 2.38
N GLY A 59 -20.21 1.88 3.19
CA GLY A 59 -21.29 1.53 4.11
C GLY A 59 -21.44 2.59 5.20
N VAL A 60 -22.65 2.82 5.68
CA VAL A 60 -22.93 3.83 6.69
C VAL A 60 -23.86 3.26 7.76
N PHE A 61 -23.42 3.34 9.00
CA PHE A 61 -24.21 2.96 10.17
C PHE A 61 -25.03 4.16 10.63
N ILE A 62 -26.32 4.00 10.78
CA ILE A 62 -27.25 5.02 11.25
C ILE A 62 -27.66 4.68 12.67
N SER A 63 -27.66 5.65 13.57
CA SER A 63 -28.12 5.52 14.96
C SER A 63 -29.01 6.66 15.38
N ASP A 64 -29.94 6.37 16.31
CA ASP A 64 -30.73 7.42 16.96
C ASP A 64 -29.81 8.28 17.87
N ARG A 65 -30.06 9.59 17.90
CA ARG A 65 -29.27 10.53 18.71
C ARG A 65 -29.29 10.23 20.22
N ASN A 66 -30.36 9.57 20.70
CA ASN A 66 -30.51 9.20 22.11
C ASN A 66 -29.84 7.85 22.43
N GLN A 67 -29.50 7.04 21.39
CA GLN A 67 -28.84 5.73 21.50
C GLN A 67 -27.71 5.62 20.48
N PRO A 68 -26.66 6.45 20.61
CA PRO A 68 -25.63 6.59 19.58
C PRO A 68 -24.78 5.33 19.35
N GLU A 69 -24.75 4.42 20.31
CA GLU A 69 -23.99 3.16 20.21
C GLU A 69 -24.83 1.98 19.69
N SER A 70 -26.16 2.17 19.53
CA SER A 70 -27.03 1.14 18.97
C SER A 70 -27.27 1.38 17.49
N LEU A 71 -27.07 0.37 16.69
CA LEU A 71 -27.38 0.45 15.26
C LEU A 71 -28.90 0.51 15.05
N ASP A 72 -29.35 1.55 14.39
CA ASP A 72 -30.75 1.63 13.95
C ASP A 72 -30.93 0.87 12.62
N PHE A 73 -30.16 1.21 11.63
CA PHE A 73 -30.02 0.48 10.37
C PHE A 73 -28.72 0.84 9.66
N MET A 74 -28.35 0.03 8.68
CA MET A 74 -27.21 0.28 7.79
C MET A 74 -27.70 0.74 6.41
N LEU A 75 -26.88 1.58 5.74
CA LEU A 75 -27.04 1.95 4.35
C LEU A 75 -25.77 1.58 3.57
N GLN A 76 -25.94 1.19 2.32
CA GLN A 76 -24.82 0.89 1.43
C GLN A 76 -24.77 1.94 0.33
N LYS A 77 -23.67 2.72 0.33
CA LYS A 77 -23.42 3.80 -0.62
C LYS A 77 -24.61 4.75 -0.79
N PRO A 78 -25.10 5.36 0.29
CA PRO A 78 -26.26 6.26 0.24
C PRO A 78 -25.96 7.51 -0.58
N SER A 79 -27.01 8.16 -1.10
CA SER A 79 -26.85 9.46 -1.74
C SER A 79 -26.54 10.57 -0.71
N LEU A 80 -25.87 11.65 -1.17
CA LEU A 80 -25.60 12.80 -0.31
C LEU A 80 -26.90 13.39 0.27
N GLU A 81 -27.93 13.52 -0.55
CA GLU A 81 -29.26 14.04 -0.13
C GLU A 81 -29.89 13.18 0.97
N GLU A 82 -29.78 11.85 0.86
CA GLU A 82 -30.27 10.92 1.88
C GLU A 82 -29.54 11.11 3.21
N LEU A 83 -28.21 11.19 3.20
CA LEU A 83 -27.40 11.45 4.40
C LEU A 83 -27.67 12.81 5.02
N GLU A 84 -27.79 13.86 4.22
CA GLU A 84 -28.14 15.20 4.71
C GLU A 84 -29.53 15.24 5.35
N ASN A 85 -30.48 14.50 4.81
CA ASN A 85 -31.83 14.40 5.39
C ASN A 85 -31.80 13.59 6.69
N LEU A 86 -31.12 12.47 6.74
CA LEU A 86 -30.99 11.63 7.94
C LEU A 86 -30.22 12.34 9.06
N SER A 87 -29.21 13.13 8.73
CA SER A 87 -28.42 13.90 9.70
C SER A 87 -29.21 14.90 10.53
N LYS A 88 -30.45 15.25 10.11
CA LYS A 88 -31.37 16.12 10.87
C LYS A 88 -31.87 15.42 12.13
N THR A 89 -32.06 14.11 12.12
CA THR A 89 -32.66 13.31 13.18
C THR A 89 -31.77 12.23 13.76
N HIS A 90 -30.83 11.70 12.96
CA HIS A 90 -29.93 10.61 13.31
C HIS A 90 -28.47 11.07 13.35
N LEU A 91 -27.63 10.21 13.89
CA LEU A 91 -26.18 10.24 13.71
C LEU A 91 -25.78 9.20 12.67
N PHE A 92 -24.65 9.39 12.05
CA PHE A 92 -24.09 8.38 11.14
C PHE A 92 -22.59 8.20 11.35
N LEU A 93 -22.12 6.95 11.20
CA LEU A 93 -20.71 6.58 11.15
C LEU A 93 -20.44 5.89 9.82
N MET A 94 -19.40 6.32 9.13
CA MET A 94 -18.91 5.57 7.97
C MET A 94 -18.27 4.27 8.43
N ASP A 95 -18.65 3.14 7.84
CA ASP A 95 -18.02 1.86 8.07
C ASP A 95 -16.55 1.87 7.62
N ILE A 96 -15.67 1.34 8.46
CA ILE A 96 -14.23 1.22 8.19
C ILE A 96 -13.78 -0.21 7.97
N GLY A 97 -14.73 -1.13 7.85
CA GLY A 97 -14.44 -2.53 7.59
C GLY A 97 -13.82 -3.29 8.77
N ILE A 98 -14.14 -2.92 10.02
CA ILE A 98 -13.77 -3.68 11.22
C ILE A 98 -15.04 -4.10 11.94
N TRP A 99 -15.33 -5.40 11.93
CA TRP A 99 -16.51 -5.99 12.53
C TRP A 99 -16.12 -7.12 13.48
N LEU A 100 -16.65 -7.10 14.69
CA LEU A 100 -16.51 -8.17 15.68
C LEU A 100 -17.81 -8.96 15.72
N LEU A 101 -17.71 -10.27 15.66
CA LEU A 101 -18.85 -11.17 15.58
C LEU A 101 -18.82 -12.20 16.70
N SER A 102 -19.98 -12.48 17.29
CA SER A 102 -20.20 -13.64 18.13
C SER A 102 -20.27 -14.92 17.29
N ASP A 103 -20.07 -16.09 17.93
CA ASP A 103 -20.23 -17.38 17.28
C ASP A 103 -21.63 -17.51 16.66
N ARG A 104 -22.67 -16.99 17.34
CA ARG A 104 -24.05 -16.96 16.80
C ARG A 104 -24.16 -16.16 15.49
N ALA A 105 -23.53 -14.99 15.44
CA ALA A 105 -23.54 -14.16 14.23
C ALA A 105 -22.78 -14.84 13.08
N VAL A 106 -21.65 -15.49 13.38
CA VAL A 106 -20.89 -16.27 12.40
C VAL A 106 -21.69 -17.45 11.88
N ASP A 107 -22.35 -18.22 12.74
CA ASP A 107 -23.17 -19.36 12.35
C ASP A 107 -24.31 -18.95 11.40
N LEU A 108 -24.97 -17.82 11.68
CA LEU A 108 -26.01 -17.28 10.81
C LEU A 108 -25.46 -16.79 9.47
N LEU A 109 -24.32 -16.11 9.48
CA LEU A 109 -23.65 -15.67 8.26
C LEU A 109 -23.28 -16.87 7.38
N MET A 110 -22.68 -17.90 7.97
CA MET A 110 -22.33 -19.14 7.28
C MET A 110 -23.56 -19.87 6.73
N LYS A 111 -24.64 -19.92 7.52
CA LYS A 111 -25.92 -20.54 7.08
C LYS A 111 -26.50 -19.83 5.84
N ARG A 112 -26.39 -18.51 5.74
CA ARG A 112 -26.87 -17.72 4.57
C ARG A 112 -25.99 -17.89 3.33
N SER A 113 -24.72 -18.26 3.50
CA SER A 113 -23.79 -18.54 2.41
C SER A 113 -23.94 -19.97 1.83
N GLN A 114 -24.80 -20.81 2.43
CA GLN A 114 -25.06 -22.16 1.93
C GLN A 114 -26.10 -22.16 0.82
N LYS A 115 -25.96 -23.04 -0.18
CA LYS A 115 -27.06 -23.46 -1.05
C LYS A 115 -27.97 -24.37 -0.26
N ALA A 116 -29.27 -24.36 -0.59
CA ALA A 116 -30.40 -24.82 0.23
C ALA A 116 -30.33 -26.24 0.86
N ASP A 117 -29.40 -27.12 0.50
CA ASP A 117 -29.37 -28.52 0.90
C ASP A 117 -28.05 -29.07 1.45
N GLY A 118 -27.09 -28.24 1.85
CA GLY A 118 -25.79 -28.74 2.27
C GLY A 118 -25.14 -28.02 3.45
N ALA A 119 -24.62 -28.77 4.43
CA ALA A 119 -23.68 -28.25 5.40
C ALA A 119 -22.38 -27.85 4.68
N LEU A 120 -21.83 -26.65 4.97
CA LEU A 120 -20.51 -26.27 4.50
C LEU A 120 -19.47 -27.16 5.17
N ASP A 121 -18.67 -27.85 4.36
CA ASP A 121 -17.48 -28.54 4.79
C ASP A 121 -16.25 -27.80 4.23
N VAL A 122 -15.08 -28.01 4.82
CA VAL A 122 -13.80 -27.44 4.38
C VAL A 122 -13.51 -27.75 2.91
N ASP A 123 -14.05 -28.89 2.43
CA ASP A 123 -13.88 -29.36 1.06
C ASP A 123 -15.03 -28.95 0.11
N THR A 124 -15.98 -28.11 0.58
CA THR A 124 -17.10 -27.66 -0.29
C THR A 124 -16.56 -26.85 -1.47
N PRO A 125 -16.80 -27.26 -2.74
CA PRO A 125 -16.33 -26.50 -3.88
C PRO A 125 -16.90 -25.07 -3.88
N TYR A 126 -16.08 -24.09 -4.25
CA TYR A 126 -16.49 -22.68 -4.32
C TYR A 126 -17.74 -22.46 -5.20
N SER A 127 -17.89 -23.28 -6.25
CA SER A 127 -19.08 -23.28 -7.12
C SER A 127 -20.40 -23.62 -6.41
N ASP A 128 -20.33 -24.28 -5.25
CA ASP A 128 -21.47 -24.72 -4.48
C ASP A 128 -21.87 -23.76 -3.36
N LEU A 129 -21.09 -22.68 -3.19
CA LEU A 129 -21.44 -21.60 -2.28
C LEU A 129 -22.43 -20.64 -2.94
N LYS A 130 -23.34 -20.11 -2.11
CA LYS A 130 -24.18 -18.98 -2.50
C LYS A 130 -23.40 -17.69 -2.20
N TYR A 131 -23.31 -16.79 -3.18
CA TYR A 131 -22.83 -15.45 -2.91
C TYR A 131 -23.74 -14.76 -1.90
N TYR A 132 -23.17 -14.29 -0.80
CA TYR A 132 -23.85 -13.56 0.25
C TYR A 132 -22.92 -12.42 0.69
N ASP A 133 -23.37 -11.18 0.46
CA ASP A 133 -22.54 -10.00 0.68
C ASP A 133 -22.59 -9.57 2.14
N LEU A 134 -21.41 -9.35 2.75
CA LEU A 134 -21.29 -8.92 4.14
C LEU A 134 -21.97 -7.57 4.38
N TYR A 135 -21.90 -6.66 3.43
CA TYR A 135 -22.42 -5.30 3.57
C TYR A 135 -23.86 -5.17 3.05
N ALA A 136 -24.10 -5.66 1.82
CA ALA A 136 -25.36 -5.48 1.13
C ALA A 136 -26.46 -6.48 1.56
N ASP A 137 -26.07 -7.66 2.07
CA ASP A 137 -27.05 -8.64 2.56
C ASP A 137 -27.04 -8.70 4.09
N PHE A 138 -25.91 -9.08 4.71
CA PHE A 138 -25.82 -9.22 6.16
C PHE A 138 -25.97 -7.87 6.88
N GLY A 139 -25.21 -6.86 6.47
CA GLY A 139 -25.22 -5.55 7.11
C GLY A 139 -26.59 -4.85 7.05
N LEU A 140 -27.27 -4.93 5.90
CA LEU A 140 -28.62 -4.36 5.73
C LEU A 140 -29.70 -5.11 6.52
N SER A 141 -29.41 -6.33 7.00
CA SER A 141 -30.30 -7.11 7.88
C SER A 141 -30.09 -6.81 9.38
N LEU A 142 -29.14 -5.94 9.73
CA LEU A 142 -28.80 -5.63 11.12
C LEU A 142 -29.46 -4.34 11.61
N GLY A 143 -29.62 -4.25 12.93
CA GLY A 143 -30.11 -3.06 13.63
C GLY A 143 -31.56 -3.14 14.08
N ASN A 144 -32.05 -2.04 14.69
CA ASN A 144 -33.40 -1.98 15.26
C ASN A 144 -34.50 -1.86 14.17
N HIS A 145 -34.17 -1.21 13.04
CA HIS A 145 -35.05 -1.04 11.87
C HIS A 145 -34.34 -1.47 10.59
N PRO A 146 -34.00 -2.77 10.46
CA PRO A 146 -33.21 -3.27 9.35
C PRO A 146 -33.88 -3.02 8.00
N ARG A 147 -33.08 -2.91 6.95
CA ARG A 147 -33.58 -2.70 5.57
C ARG A 147 -33.98 -4.01 4.89
N ILE A 148 -33.48 -5.13 5.38
CA ILE A 148 -33.81 -6.47 4.92
C ILE A 148 -34.47 -7.24 6.07
N GLU A 149 -35.63 -7.82 5.82
CA GLU A 149 -36.33 -8.65 6.78
C GLU A 149 -35.77 -10.08 6.80
N ASP A 150 -35.18 -10.47 7.93
CA ASP A 150 -34.70 -11.81 8.24
C ASP A 150 -34.82 -12.03 9.76
N GLU A 151 -35.81 -12.79 10.21
CA GLU A 151 -36.12 -12.97 11.64
C GLU A 151 -34.89 -13.37 12.49
N GLU A 152 -34.03 -14.26 11.96
CA GLU A 152 -32.87 -14.73 12.70
C GLU A 152 -31.78 -13.64 12.80
N LEU A 153 -31.46 -12.95 11.68
CA LEU A 153 -30.47 -11.88 11.65
C LEU A 153 -30.95 -10.62 12.36
N ASN A 154 -32.22 -10.25 12.18
CA ASN A 154 -32.81 -9.09 12.86
C ASN A 154 -32.85 -9.24 14.38
N SER A 155 -32.73 -10.50 14.91
CA SER A 155 -32.65 -10.77 16.33
C SER A 155 -31.27 -10.63 16.95
N LEU A 156 -30.24 -10.34 16.15
CA LEU A 156 -28.87 -10.08 16.64
C LEU A 156 -28.79 -8.70 17.30
N SER A 157 -28.16 -8.66 18.45
CA SER A 157 -27.83 -7.38 19.11
C SER A 157 -26.62 -6.76 18.39
N VAL A 158 -26.72 -5.46 18.03
CA VAL A 158 -25.70 -4.77 17.25
C VAL A 158 -25.31 -3.46 17.91
N ALA A 159 -24.02 -3.27 18.12
CA ALA A 159 -23.45 -2.02 18.60
C ALA A 159 -22.50 -1.42 17.54
N ILE A 160 -22.45 -0.09 17.50
CA ILE A 160 -21.54 0.65 16.65
C ILE A 160 -20.66 1.54 17.50
N LEU A 161 -19.38 1.57 17.20
CA LEU A 161 -18.39 2.34 17.95
C LEU A 161 -17.60 3.26 17.04
N PRO A 162 -17.45 4.55 17.38
CA PRO A 162 -16.49 5.39 16.71
C PRO A 162 -15.08 4.98 17.08
N LEU A 163 -14.17 4.85 16.11
CA LEU A 163 -12.75 4.63 16.36
C LEU A 163 -12.11 5.97 16.80
N PRO A 164 -11.66 6.10 18.08
CA PRO A 164 -11.21 7.39 18.60
C PRO A 164 -9.92 7.86 17.92
N GLY A 165 -9.96 9.08 17.33
CA GLY A 165 -8.83 9.64 16.59
C GLY A 165 -8.42 8.78 15.39
N GLY A 166 -9.37 8.05 14.84
CA GLY A 166 -9.15 7.18 13.69
C GLY A 166 -8.96 7.96 12.40
N GLU A 167 -8.09 7.45 11.55
CA GLU A 167 -7.88 7.88 10.17
C GLU A 167 -8.04 6.67 9.26
N PHE A 168 -8.68 6.88 8.13
CA PHE A 168 -9.02 5.84 7.17
C PHE A 168 -8.43 6.16 5.81
N TYR A 169 -7.69 5.21 5.25
CA TYR A 169 -7.06 5.30 3.94
C TYR A 169 -7.50 4.09 3.12
N HIS A 170 -8.28 4.33 2.09
CA HIS A 170 -8.79 3.29 1.22
C HIS A 170 -7.89 3.08 0.01
N TYR A 171 -7.78 1.84 -0.46
CA TYR A 171 -6.94 1.39 -1.57
C TYR A 171 -7.70 0.54 -2.59
N GLY A 172 -9.01 0.62 -2.58
CA GLY A 172 -9.89 -0.22 -3.41
C GLY A 172 -9.89 0.14 -4.89
N THR A 173 -9.34 1.31 -5.27
CA THR A 173 -9.24 1.74 -6.67
C THR A 173 -7.85 2.28 -7.00
N SER A 174 -7.50 2.34 -8.29
CA SER A 174 -6.25 2.94 -8.76
C SER A 174 -6.06 4.39 -8.29
N ARG A 175 -7.14 5.16 -8.29
CA ARG A 175 -7.15 6.54 -7.81
C ARG A 175 -6.87 6.61 -6.30
N GLU A 176 -7.50 5.76 -5.53
CA GLU A 176 -7.34 5.72 -4.07
C GLU A 176 -5.97 5.21 -3.65
N LEU A 177 -5.38 4.25 -4.37
CA LEU A 177 -3.99 3.84 -4.17
C LEU A 177 -3.06 5.04 -4.16
N LEU A 178 -3.18 5.91 -5.16
CA LEU A 178 -2.32 7.10 -5.28
C LEU A 178 -2.69 8.18 -4.27
N SER A 179 -3.97 8.55 -4.14
CA SER A 179 -4.40 9.62 -3.25
C SER A 179 -4.16 9.30 -1.77
N SER A 180 -4.43 8.09 -1.33
CA SER A 180 -4.15 7.64 0.04
C SER A 180 -2.65 7.64 0.33
N THR A 181 -1.82 7.16 -0.63
CA THR A 181 -0.36 7.17 -0.48
C THR A 181 0.21 8.59 -0.44
N VAL A 182 -0.27 9.50 -1.31
CA VAL A 182 0.12 10.93 -1.28
C VAL A 182 -0.23 11.55 0.06
N THR A 183 -1.43 11.30 0.57
CA THR A 183 -1.88 11.83 1.86
C THR A 183 -1.00 11.37 3.00
N LEU A 184 -0.67 10.06 3.05
CA LEU A 184 0.23 9.50 4.07
C LEU A 184 1.65 10.06 3.96
N GLN A 185 2.19 10.17 2.74
CA GLN A 185 3.55 10.66 2.51
C GLN A 185 3.70 12.15 2.85
N ASN A 186 2.66 12.95 2.64
CA ASN A 186 2.66 14.38 2.95
C ASN A 186 2.28 14.68 4.40
N LYS A 187 1.93 13.68 5.19
CA LYS A 187 1.60 13.85 6.60
C LYS A 187 2.85 14.24 7.40
N VAL A 188 2.78 15.38 8.07
CA VAL A 188 3.88 15.91 8.86
C VAL A 188 3.51 15.93 10.34
N TYR A 189 4.24 15.16 11.14
CA TYR A 189 4.01 15.06 12.60
C TYR A 189 4.83 16.06 13.40
N ASP A 190 6.01 16.43 12.92
CA ASP A 190 6.91 17.37 13.59
C ASP A 190 6.84 18.73 12.93
N GLN A 191 6.31 19.72 13.65
CA GLN A 191 6.20 21.10 13.17
C GLN A 191 7.58 21.71 12.81
N ARG A 192 8.66 21.25 13.41
CA ARG A 192 10.03 21.68 13.05
C ARG A 192 10.37 21.26 11.62
N GLN A 193 9.86 20.12 11.17
CA GLN A 193 10.03 19.69 9.77
C GLN A 193 9.26 20.57 8.80
N ILE A 194 8.12 21.11 9.22
CA ILE A 194 7.30 22.04 8.40
C ILE A 194 8.09 23.35 8.16
N MET A 195 8.76 23.87 9.15
CA MET A 195 9.51 25.13 9.05
C MET A 195 10.75 25.02 8.16
N HIS A 196 11.37 23.84 8.08
CA HIS A 196 12.57 23.59 7.27
C HIS A 196 12.26 23.08 5.86
N ARG A 197 11.11 22.44 5.65
CA ARG A 197 10.61 22.13 4.32
C ARG A 197 9.82 23.34 3.82
N LYS A 198 10.30 23.98 2.77
CA LYS A 198 9.38 24.70 1.89
C LYS A 198 8.41 23.61 1.41
N LEU A 199 7.25 23.54 2.04
CA LEU A 199 6.25 22.51 1.77
C LEU A 199 5.87 22.52 0.31
N LYS A 200 6.65 21.79 -0.49
CA LYS A 200 6.18 21.33 -1.78
C LYS A 200 5.53 19.97 -1.46
N PRO A 201 4.24 19.81 -1.67
CA PRO A 201 3.64 18.50 -1.62
C PRO A 201 4.45 17.58 -2.53
N ASN A 202 4.75 16.37 -2.07
CA ASN A 202 5.40 15.40 -2.93
C ASN A 202 4.48 15.18 -4.15
N PRO A 203 5.03 15.12 -5.37
CA PRO A 203 4.24 14.78 -6.54
C PRO A 203 3.66 13.38 -6.38
N ALA A 204 2.54 13.12 -7.02
CA ALA A 204 1.93 11.79 -7.07
C ALA A 204 2.69 10.86 -8.04
N ILE A 205 4.01 10.72 -7.84
CA ILE A 205 4.90 9.87 -8.63
C ILE A 205 5.61 8.93 -7.67
N PHE A 206 5.30 7.65 -7.77
CA PHE A 206 5.85 6.59 -6.93
C PHE A 206 6.62 5.58 -7.77
N VAL A 207 7.86 5.32 -7.41
CA VAL A 207 8.70 4.29 -8.03
C VAL A 207 9.22 3.39 -6.92
N GLN A 208 8.81 2.13 -6.91
CA GLN A 208 9.16 1.17 -5.88
C GLN A 208 9.70 -0.13 -6.50
N ASN A 209 10.85 -0.59 -6.01
CA ASN A 209 11.45 -1.83 -6.49
C ASN A 209 11.46 -1.92 -8.02
N ALA A 210 11.82 -0.85 -8.70
CA ALA A 210 11.75 -0.74 -10.14
C ALA A 210 13.02 -0.13 -10.73
N GLU A 211 13.26 -0.41 -12.00
CA GLU A 211 14.39 0.13 -12.78
C GLU A 211 13.81 0.99 -13.90
N VAL A 212 14.00 2.32 -13.81
CA VAL A 212 13.41 3.30 -14.74
C VAL A 212 14.50 4.08 -15.44
N HIS A 213 14.57 3.96 -16.78
CA HIS A 213 15.60 4.55 -17.62
C HIS A 213 15.16 5.81 -18.38
N LEU A 214 14.02 6.36 -18.03
CA LEU A 214 13.53 7.61 -18.63
C LEU A 214 13.34 8.71 -17.56
N PRO A 215 13.48 9.99 -17.92
CA PRO A 215 13.22 11.08 -16.99
C PRO A 215 11.72 11.21 -16.70
N LEU A 216 11.35 11.12 -15.44
CA LEU A 216 10.00 11.43 -14.97
C LEU A 216 9.90 12.93 -14.67
N THR A 217 8.80 13.54 -15.06
CA THR A 217 8.54 14.97 -14.93
C THR A 217 7.17 15.20 -14.27
N PRO A 218 6.83 16.42 -13.82
CA PRO A 218 5.49 16.72 -13.32
C PRO A 218 4.33 16.45 -14.29
N LYS A 219 4.63 16.23 -15.58
CA LYS A 219 3.62 15.80 -16.56
C LYS A 219 3.18 14.35 -16.36
N ASN A 220 4.00 13.55 -15.69
CA ASN A 220 3.68 12.17 -15.31
C ASN A 220 2.95 12.13 -13.97
N ASP A 221 1.97 13.00 -13.78
CA ASP A 221 1.20 13.07 -12.53
C ASP A 221 0.35 11.79 -12.33
N SER A 222 0.18 11.39 -11.07
CA SER A 222 -0.56 10.18 -10.71
C SER A 222 0.04 8.91 -11.34
N LEU A 223 1.34 8.70 -11.12
CA LEU A 223 2.12 7.58 -11.65
C LEU A 223 2.59 6.64 -10.52
N TRP A 224 2.35 5.34 -10.70
CA TRP A 224 2.86 4.28 -9.85
C TRP A 224 3.62 3.26 -10.69
N ILE A 225 4.88 3.03 -10.36
CA ILE A 225 5.72 1.99 -10.99
C ILE A 225 6.25 1.10 -9.89
N GLU A 226 5.92 -0.18 -9.95
CA GLU A 226 6.33 -1.16 -8.94
C GLU A 226 6.76 -2.48 -9.58
N ASN A 227 7.85 -3.07 -9.05
CA ASN A 227 8.39 -4.36 -9.50
C ASN A 227 8.54 -4.44 -11.02
N SER A 228 9.01 -3.37 -11.66
CA SER A 228 8.94 -3.19 -13.10
C SER A 228 10.22 -2.61 -13.69
N PHE A 229 10.48 -2.97 -14.94
CA PHE A 229 11.48 -2.33 -15.78
C PHE A 229 10.80 -1.41 -16.79
N VAL A 230 11.23 -0.14 -16.81
CA VAL A 230 10.77 0.85 -17.78
C VAL A 230 11.98 1.35 -18.59
N GLY A 231 12.02 1.00 -19.87
CA GLY A 231 13.15 1.29 -20.75
C GLY A 231 13.21 2.74 -21.22
N ALA A 232 14.39 3.17 -21.68
CA ALA A 232 14.61 4.54 -22.19
C ALA A 232 13.79 4.86 -23.47
N SER A 233 13.34 3.84 -24.19
CA SER A 233 12.53 3.98 -25.40
C SER A 233 11.03 4.04 -25.13
N TRP A 234 10.61 4.04 -23.86
CA TRP A 234 9.22 4.17 -23.49
C TRP A 234 8.78 5.64 -23.42
N ARG A 235 7.50 5.85 -23.60
CA ARG A 235 6.83 7.15 -23.38
C ARG A 235 5.66 6.92 -22.44
N LEU A 236 5.71 7.60 -21.28
CA LEU A 236 4.68 7.53 -20.26
C LEU A 236 3.84 8.81 -20.24
N GLY A 237 2.56 8.64 -20.01
CA GLY A 237 1.59 9.70 -19.76
C GLY A 237 1.40 9.97 -18.27
N ALA A 238 0.20 10.41 -17.91
CA ALA A 238 -0.29 10.61 -16.56
C ALA A 238 -1.35 9.56 -16.20
N ARG A 239 -1.65 9.41 -14.91
CA ARG A 239 -2.65 8.47 -14.37
C ARG A 239 -2.39 7.04 -14.83
N GLN A 240 -1.26 6.49 -14.38
CA GLN A 240 -0.78 5.18 -14.79
C GLN A 240 -0.29 4.37 -13.60
N ILE A 241 -0.58 3.08 -13.65
CA ILE A 241 -0.02 2.08 -12.74
C ILE A 241 0.69 1.04 -13.60
N ILE A 242 1.98 0.80 -13.34
CA ILE A 242 2.81 -0.14 -14.08
C ILE A 242 3.40 -1.14 -13.11
N THR A 243 2.98 -2.39 -13.21
CA THR A 243 3.38 -3.45 -12.29
C THR A 243 3.84 -4.71 -13.03
N GLY A 244 4.80 -5.40 -12.42
CA GLY A 244 5.22 -6.73 -12.87
C GLY A 244 5.99 -6.80 -14.19
N VAL A 245 6.35 -5.67 -14.79
CA VAL A 245 7.00 -5.64 -16.11
C VAL A 245 8.44 -6.15 -16.03
N PRO A 246 8.80 -7.25 -16.72
CA PRO A 246 10.15 -7.78 -16.73
C PRO A 246 11.13 -6.88 -17.49
N LYS A 247 12.44 -7.11 -17.32
CA LYS A 247 13.48 -6.44 -18.14
C LYS A 247 13.26 -6.69 -19.62
N ASN A 248 13.24 -5.59 -20.39
CA ASN A 248 12.88 -5.59 -21.80
C ASN A 248 13.60 -4.46 -22.57
N ASP A 249 13.51 -4.51 -23.89
CA ASP A 249 14.00 -3.50 -24.83
C ASP A 249 12.88 -2.87 -25.69
N TRP A 250 11.64 -2.96 -25.22
CA TRP A 250 10.46 -2.52 -25.96
C TRP A 250 10.47 -1.02 -26.25
N ARG A 251 9.87 -0.67 -27.39
CA ARG A 251 9.46 0.69 -27.70
C ARG A 251 7.97 0.80 -27.45
N LEU A 252 7.58 1.38 -26.32
CA LEU A 252 6.20 1.41 -25.87
C LEU A 252 5.75 2.84 -25.59
N THR A 253 4.62 3.22 -26.13
CA THR A 253 3.92 4.45 -25.77
C THR A 253 2.65 4.07 -25.01
N ILE A 254 2.54 4.52 -23.75
CA ILE A 254 1.37 4.29 -22.93
C ILE A 254 0.61 5.61 -22.83
N PRO A 255 -0.60 5.69 -23.41
CA PRO A 255 -1.46 6.87 -23.31
C PRO A 255 -1.87 7.19 -21.87
N ASP A 256 -2.29 8.43 -21.65
CA ASP A 256 -2.83 8.84 -20.34
C ASP A 256 -3.98 7.95 -19.91
N GLY A 257 -4.02 7.59 -18.62
CA GLY A 257 -5.08 6.80 -18.03
C GLY A 257 -5.04 5.30 -18.35
N ILE A 258 -3.95 4.78 -18.95
CA ILE A 258 -3.78 3.35 -19.20
C ILE A 258 -2.76 2.77 -18.23
N CYS A 259 -3.13 1.71 -17.56
CA CYS A 259 -2.33 0.93 -16.62
C CYS A 259 -1.88 -0.38 -17.26
N ILE A 260 -0.77 -0.93 -16.77
CA ILE A 260 -0.20 -2.20 -17.22
C ILE A 260 0.16 -3.06 -16.01
N ASP A 261 -0.30 -4.29 -16.07
CA ASP A 261 0.07 -5.32 -15.11
C ASP A 261 0.51 -6.59 -15.86
N ILE A 262 1.72 -7.06 -15.61
CA ILE A 262 2.23 -8.30 -16.15
C ILE A 262 2.29 -9.32 -15.04
N VAL A 263 1.40 -10.31 -15.11
CA VAL A 263 1.22 -11.29 -14.05
C VAL A 263 1.89 -12.62 -14.45
N PRO A 264 2.91 -13.06 -13.69
CA PRO A 264 3.48 -14.38 -13.94
C PRO A 264 2.48 -15.47 -13.54
N LEU A 265 2.39 -16.47 -14.39
CA LEU A 265 1.60 -17.68 -14.20
C LEU A 265 2.52 -18.89 -14.02
N ALA A 266 1.96 -20.04 -13.66
CA ALA A 266 2.68 -21.31 -13.68
C ALA A 266 3.34 -21.58 -15.06
N ASP A 267 4.36 -22.42 -15.10
CA ASP A 267 5.05 -22.86 -16.32
C ASP A 267 5.74 -21.73 -17.12
N GLN A 268 6.25 -20.70 -16.42
CA GLN A 268 6.98 -19.58 -17.02
C GLN A 268 6.20 -18.79 -18.07
N ARG A 269 4.89 -18.72 -17.97
CA ARG A 269 4.01 -17.90 -18.80
C ARG A 269 3.59 -16.62 -18.07
N TRP A 270 3.15 -15.65 -18.83
CA TRP A 270 2.69 -14.37 -18.29
C TRP A 270 1.35 -13.98 -18.90
N ALA A 271 0.43 -13.50 -18.05
CA ALA A 271 -0.75 -12.80 -18.51
C ALA A 271 -0.41 -11.32 -18.71
N VAL A 272 -0.75 -10.77 -19.87
CA VAL A 272 -0.59 -9.35 -20.21
C VAL A 272 -1.91 -8.65 -19.95
N ARG A 273 -1.99 -7.87 -18.86
CA ARG A 273 -3.22 -7.24 -18.38
C ARG A 273 -3.13 -5.71 -18.37
N PRO A 274 -3.31 -5.03 -19.51
CA PRO A 274 -3.56 -3.60 -19.50
C PRO A 274 -5.01 -3.29 -19.11
N TYR A 275 -5.25 -2.15 -18.42
CA TYR A 275 -6.57 -1.71 -17.99
C TYR A 275 -6.63 -0.19 -17.86
N GLY A 276 -7.83 0.41 -17.80
CA GLY A 276 -7.97 1.84 -17.61
C GLY A 276 -7.87 2.25 -16.14
N PHE A 277 -7.21 3.36 -15.86
CA PHE A 277 -7.02 3.90 -14.52
C PHE A 277 -8.33 4.19 -13.78
N ASP A 278 -9.32 4.67 -14.51
CA ASP A 278 -10.64 5.04 -13.99
C ASP A 278 -11.73 4.00 -14.35
N ASP A 279 -11.38 2.89 -15.00
CA ASP A 279 -12.36 1.86 -15.37
C ASP A 279 -12.85 1.10 -14.13
N THR A 280 -14.15 0.87 -14.06
CA THR A 280 -14.74 0.01 -13.02
C THR A 280 -14.47 -1.46 -13.26
N PHE A 281 -14.15 -1.83 -14.50
CA PHE A 281 -13.88 -3.18 -14.98
C PHE A 281 -15.01 -4.18 -14.67
N LYS A 282 -16.25 -3.69 -14.69
CA LYS A 282 -17.48 -4.44 -14.44
C LYS A 282 -18.55 -4.01 -15.43
N GLY A 283 -19.50 -4.90 -15.68
CA GLY A 283 -20.66 -4.63 -16.52
C GLY A 283 -20.71 -5.50 -17.78
N ASP A 284 -21.88 -5.51 -18.42
CA ASP A 284 -22.09 -6.26 -19.66
C ASP A 284 -21.17 -5.71 -20.77
N ILE A 285 -20.43 -6.59 -21.41
CA ILE A 285 -19.50 -6.26 -22.50
C ILE A 285 -20.19 -5.64 -23.73
N ARG A 286 -21.52 -5.69 -23.82
CA ARG A 286 -22.36 -5.08 -24.87
C ARG A 286 -22.92 -3.72 -24.47
N ASP A 287 -22.80 -3.34 -23.18
CA ASP A 287 -23.29 -2.06 -22.70
C ASP A 287 -22.25 -0.97 -23.00
N GLU A 288 -22.69 0.11 -23.63
CA GLU A 288 -21.85 1.29 -23.93
C GLU A 288 -21.25 1.95 -22.67
N LYS A 289 -21.84 1.71 -21.51
CA LYS A 289 -21.35 2.20 -20.22
C LYS A 289 -20.21 1.37 -19.65
N THR A 290 -19.98 0.16 -20.17
CA THR A 290 -18.86 -0.69 -19.74
C THR A 290 -17.58 -0.20 -20.39
N LEU A 291 -16.74 0.41 -19.57
CA LEU A 291 -15.52 1.08 -20.05
C LEU A 291 -14.30 0.14 -20.01
N PHE A 292 -13.48 0.28 -21.05
CA PHE A 292 -12.15 -0.28 -21.14
C PHE A 292 -11.21 0.76 -21.74
N PHE A 293 -10.16 1.16 -21.03
CA PHE A 293 -9.29 2.29 -21.37
C PHE A 293 -10.02 3.65 -21.46
N GLY A 294 -11.09 3.82 -20.70
CA GLY A 294 -11.90 5.04 -20.68
C GLY A 294 -12.82 5.23 -21.89
N MET A 295 -12.87 4.28 -22.82
CA MET A 295 -13.84 4.20 -23.93
C MET A 295 -14.79 3.02 -23.72
N SER A 296 -15.90 2.92 -24.47
CA SER A 296 -16.74 1.73 -24.37
C SER A 296 -15.98 0.50 -24.89
N PHE A 297 -16.23 -0.65 -24.27
CA PHE A 297 -15.55 -1.89 -24.69
C PHE A 297 -15.85 -2.26 -26.15
N SER A 298 -17.03 -1.94 -26.62
CA SER A 298 -17.41 -2.12 -28.03
C SER A 298 -16.61 -1.23 -28.99
N GLU A 299 -16.31 0.03 -28.60
CA GLU A 299 -15.41 0.91 -29.38
C GLU A 299 -13.99 0.36 -29.43
N TRP A 300 -13.46 -0.11 -28.29
CA TRP A 300 -12.13 -0.72 -28.23
C TRP A 300 -12.01 -1.94 -29.16
N LEU A 301 -13.05 -2.78 -29.22
CA LEU A 301 -13.11 -3.92 -30.15
C LEU A 301 -13.16 -3.45 -31.60
N ALA A 302 -14.03 -2.46 -31.91
CA ALA A 302 -14.18 -1.94 -33.27
C ALA A 302 -12.90 -1.31 -33.82
N GLU A 303 -12.15 -0.53 -32.99
CA GLU A 303 -10.84 0.02 -33.40
C GLU A 303 -9.83 -1.07 -33.77
N ARG A 304 -9.97 -2.28 -33.23
CA ARG A 304 -9.10 -3.43 -33.48
C ARG A 304 -9.67 -4.42 -34.48
N GLU A 305 -10.77 -4.02 -35.15
CA GLU A 305 -11.48 -4.88 -36.09
C GLU A 305 -11.83 -6.25 -35.47
N LEU A 306 -12.30 -6.21 -34.23
CA LEU A 306 -12.80 -7.35 -33.47
C LEU A 306 -14.30 -7.22 -33.21
N SER A 307 -14.93 -8.34 -32.88
CA SER A 307 -16.32 -8.41 -32.46
C SER A 307 -16.43 -9.11 -31.08
N VAL A 308 -17.60 -9.02 -30.48
CA VAL A 308 -17.86 -9.72 -29.19
C VAL A 308 -17.74 -11.23 -29.35
N GLU A 309 -17.98 -11.75 -30.56
CA GLU A 309 -17.84 -13.17 -30.89
C GLU A 309 -16.39 -13.68 -30.84
N ASP A 310 -15.42 -12.76 -31.01
CA ASP A 310 -13.99 -13.08 -30.87
C ASP A 310 -13.57 -13.24 -29.40
N ILE A 311 -14.41 -12.80 -28.44
CA ILE A 311 -14.22 -13.01 -27.02
C ILE A 311 -14.68 -14.41 -26.65
N THR A 312 -13.74 -15.27 -26.34
CA THR A 312 -14.04 -16.67 -25.94
C THR A 312 -14.60 -16.71 -24.52
N GLY A 313 -15.74 -17.37 -24.36
CA GLY A 313 -16.43 -17.56 -23.09
C GLY A 313 -17.82 -16.92 -23.07
N ARG A 314 -18.79 -17.61 -22.45
CA ARG A 314 -20.21 -17.19 -22.38
C ARG A 314 -20.48 -16.16 -21.27
N LYS A 315 -19.46 -15.47 -20.79
CA LYS A 315 -19.62 -14.54 -19.67
C LYS A 315 -19.80 -13.13 -20.23
N GLU A 316 -20.92 -12.55 -19.90
CA GLU A 316 -21.33 -11.23 -20.40
C GLU A 316 -20.66 -10.08 -19.64
N ASP A 317 -20.12 -10.33 -18.45
CA ASP A 317 -19.43 -9.32 -17.64
C ASP A 317 -17.95 -9.17 -18.04
N LEU A 318 -17.47 -7.93 -18.16
CA LEU A 318 -16.11 -7.61 -18.58
C LEU A 318 -15.05 -8.25 -17.66
N GLN A 319 -15.31 -8.33 -16.35
CA GLN A 319 -14.40 -8.93 -15.38
C GLN A 319 -14.19 -10.43 -15.65
N ALA A 320 -15.21 -11.08 -16.19
CA ALA A 320 -15.21 -12.50 -16.53
C ALA A 320 -14.91 -12.78 -18.01
N ALA A 321 -14.71 -11.74 -18.83
CA ALA A 321 -14.39 -11.88 -20.25
C ALA A 321 -12.92 -12.26 -20.45
N ALA A 322 -12.64 -13.26 -21.28
CA ALA A 322 -11.29 -13.75 -21.57
C ALA A 322 -10.60 -12.85 -22.62
N ILE A 323 -10.05 -11.73 -22.19
CA ILE A 323 -9.45 -10.69 -23.06
C ILE A 323 -7.95 -10.53 -22.90
N PHE A 324 -7.35 -11.07 -21.85
CA PHE A 324 -5.93 -10.89 -21.53
C PHE A 324 -5.11 -12.05 -22.08
N PRO A 325 -4.19 -11.81 -23.04
CA PRO A 325 -3.40 -12.87 -23.66
C PRO A 325 -2.36 -13.44 -22.68
N VAL A 326 -2.14 -14.73 -22.76
CA VAL A 326 -1.08 -15.47 -22.07
C VAL A 326 0.04 -15.74 -23.06
N VAL A 327 1.23 -15.26 -22.75
CA VAL A 327 2.40 -15.38 -23.61
C VAL A 327 3.59 -16.03 -22.89
N GLU A 328 4.50 -16.64 -23.63
CA GLU A 328 5.69 -17.32 -23.12
C GLU A 328 6.96 -16.50 -23.38
N ASP A 329 6.92 -15.59 -24.33
CA ASP A 329 8.05 -14.82 -24.84
C ASP A 329 7.86 -13.32 -24.58
N LYS A 330 8.96 -12.65 -24.18
CA LYS A 330 8.96 -11.21 -23.91
C LYS A 330 8.72 -10.35 -25.16
N GLU A 331 9.15 -10.82 -26.32
CA GLU A 331 8.93 -10.10 -27.57
C GLU A 331 7.43 -10.10 -27.94
N GLN A 332 6.80 -11.26 -27.85
CA GLN A 332 5.35 -11.38 -28.01
C GLN A 332 4.59 -10.51 -26.98
N MET A 333 5.08 -10.48 -25.73
CA MET A 333 4.51 -9.64 -24.68
C MET A 333 4.53 -8.15 -25.07
N GLY A 334 5.68 -7.64 -25.50
CA GLY A 334 5.83 -6.25 -25.95
C GLY A 334 4.96 -5.93 -27.18
N THR A 335 4.90 -6.86 -28.13
CA THR A 335 4.15 -6.71 -29.37
C THR A 335 2.63 -6.68 -29.14
N VAL A 336 2.10 -7.63 -28.35
CA VAL A 336 0.67 -7.65 -28.03
C VAL A 336 0.27 -6.48 -27.14
N LEU A 337 1.12 -6.08 -26.21
CA LEU A 337 0.88 -4.93 -25.33
C LEU A 337 0.77 -3.63 -26.16
N ARG A 338 1.69 -3.38 -27.09
CA ARG A 338 1.62 -2.24 -28.01
C ARG A 338 0.30 -2.20 -28.78
N TRP A 339 -0.10 -3.34 -29.34
CA TRP A 339 -1.37 -3.46 -30.05
C TRP A 339 -2.57 -3.18 -29.15
N MET A 340 -2.57 -3.70 -27.93
CA MET A 340 -3.67 -3.48 -26.99
C MET A 340 -3.82 -2.03 -26.57
N VAL A 341 -2.73 -1.29 -26.36
CA VAL A 341 -2.77 0.03 -25.70
C VAL A 341 -2.61 1.23 -26.64
N SER A 342 -1.86 1.10 -27.74
CA SER A 342 -1.49 2.28 -28.54
C SER A 342 -1.45 2.10 -30.07
N GLU A 343 -1.34 0.88 -30.57
CA GLU A 343 -1.15 0.60 -31.98
C GLU A 343 -2.18 -0.42 -32.51
N PRO A 344 -3.49 -0.07 -32.59
CA PRO A 344 -4.55 -1.01 -32.97
C PRO A 344 -4.35 -1.63 -34.35
N GLY A 345 -3.65 -0.97 -35.25
CA GLY A 345 -3.31 -1.46 -36.59
C GLY A 345 -2.10 -2.41 -36.67
N LEU A 346 -1.46 -2.75 -35.53
CA LEU A 346 -0.30 -3.65 -35.50
C LEU A 346 -0.74 -5.11 -35.73
N THR A 347 -0.61 -5.60 -36.95
CA THR A 347 -1.09 -6.94 -37.39
C THR A 347 -0.47 -8.07 -36.57
N GLU A 348 0.81 -7.98 -36.25
CA GLU A 348 1.53 -8.97 -35.43
C GLU A 348 0.95 -9.06 -34.02
N GLY A 349 0.63 -7.90 -33.41
CA GLY A 349 0.02 -7.88 -32.08
C GLY A 349 -1.38 -8.48 -32.06
N LYS A 350 -2.19 -8.20 -33.10
CA LYS A 350 -3.49 -8.82 -33.31
C LYS A 350 -3.38 -10.34 -33.44
N ALA A 351 -2.42 -10.82 -34.26
CA ALA A 351 -2.18 -12.25 -34.42
C ALA A 351 -1.81 -12.91 -33.10
N VAL A 352 -0.88 -12.36 -32.34
CA VAL A 352 -0.53 -12.87 -31.01
C VAL A 352 -1.74 -12.92 -30.09
N TRP A 353 -2.58 -11.89 -30.07
CA TRP A 353 -3.78 -11.87 -29.23
C TRP A 353 -4.81 -12.93 -29.63
N LEU A 354 -5.05 -13.12 -30.93
CA LEU A 354 -6.01 -14.11 -31.42
C LEU A 354 -5.53 -15.56 -31.22
N GLU A 355 -4.24 -15.82 -31.37
CA GLU A 355 -3.65 -17.15 -31.29
C GLU A 355 -3.35 -17.57 -29.84
N SER A 356 -3.15 -16.61 -28.93
CA SER A 356 -2.87 -16.89 -27.53
C SER A 356 -4.08 -17.40 -26.78
N ARG A 357 -3.86 -18.28 -25.81
CA ARG A 357 -4.85 -18.50 -24.75
C ARG A 357 -5.11 -17.15 -24.06
N ARG A 358 -6.36 -16.83 -23.83
CA ARG A 358 -6.73 -15.62 -23.09
C ARG A 358 -7.39 -15.99 -21.77
N LEU A 359 -7.16 -15.15 -20.76
CA LEU A 359 -7.73 -15.25 -19.43
C LEU A 359 -8.61 -14.02 -19.14
N SER A 360 -9.59 -14.20 -18.29
CA SER A 360 -10.30 -13.11 -17.64
C SER A 360 -9.51 -12.54 -16.46
N ALA A 361 -9.94 -11.39 -15.91
CA ALA A 361 -9.35 -10.84 -14.69
C ALA A 361 -9.47 -11.79 -13.50
N ASP A 362 -10.63 -12.45 -13.36
CA ASP A 362 -10.87 -13.45 -12.31
C ASP A 362 -9.94 -14.67 -12.46
N GLU A 363 -9.77 -15.17 -13.67
CA GLU A 363 -8.88 -16.30 -13.95
C GLU A 363 -7.40 -15.95 -13.70
N ILE A 364 -6.98 -14.74 -14.02
CA ILE A 364 -5.61 -14.27 -13.71
C ILE A 364 -5.40 -14.26 -12.19
N SER A 365 -6.34 -13.72 -11.43
CA SER A 365 -6.26 -13.67 -9.96
C SER A 365 -6.15 -15.08 -9.35
N ALA A 366 -6.86 -16.05 -9.91
CA ALA A 366 -6.83 -17.44 -9.44
C ALA A 366 -5.55 -18.20 -9.87
N GLN A 367 -4.90 -17.80 -10.98
CA GLN A 367 -3.78 -18.53 -11.59
C GLN A 367 -2.42 -17.83 -11.40
N ALA A 368 -2.39 -16.66 -10.76
CA ALA A 368 -1.15 -15.92 -10.52
C ALA A 368 -0.15 -16.73 -9.67
N ASP A 369 1.10 -16.81 -10.14
CA ASP A 369 2.18 -17.41 -9.36
C ASP A 369 2.80 -16.38 -8.41
N LEU A 370 2.33 -16.38 -7.17
CA LEU A 370 2.79 -15.46 -6.13
C LEU A 370 4.28 -15.64 -5.78
N ARG A 371 4.85 -16.84 -5.98
CA ARG A 371 6.28 -17.08 -5.73
C ARG A 371 7.13 -16.37 -6.76
N LEU A 372 6.74 -16.43 -8.04
CA LEU A 372 7.43 -15.72 -9.11
C LEU A 372 7.29 -14.21 -8.96
N LEU A 373 6.12 -13.70 -8.59
CA LEU A 373 5.92 -12.28 -8.25
C LEU A 373 6.87 -11.84 -7.13
N TYR A 374 6.99 -12.64 -6.08
CA TYR A 374 7.86 -12.34 -4.96
C TYR A 374 9.34 -12.36 -5.36
N ALA A 375 9.75 -13.37 -6.13
CA ALA A 375 11.12 -13.49 -6.64
C ALA A 375 11.51 -12.31 -7.56
N GLN A 376 10.58 -11.86 -8.42
CA GLN A 376 10.78 -10.67 -9.25
C GLN A 376 10.96 -9.42 -8.40
N ARG A 377 10.11 -9.21 -7.39
CA ARG A 377 10.22 -8.12 -6.42
C ARG A 377 11.59 -8.12 -5.73
N GLU A 378 12.02 -9.26 -5.22
CA GLU A 378 13.31 -9.39 -4.55
C GLU A 378 14.48 -9.08 -5.49
N SER A 379 14.39 -9.49 -6.76
CA SER A 379 15.41 -9.19 -7.77
C SER A 379 15.55 -7.68 -8.02
N PHE A 380 14.45 -6.96 -8.15
CA PHE A 380 14.48 -5.50 -8.29
C PHE A 380 14.97 -4.80 -7.01
N CYS A 381 14.53 -5.28 -5.85
CA CYS A 381 14.95 -4.74 -4.56
C CYS A 381 16.48 -4.88 -4.39
N LYS A 382 17.03 -6.06 -4.65
CA LYS A 382 18.47 -6.30 -4.63
C LYS A 382 19.23 -5.33 -5.55
N GLY A 383 18.81 -5.23 -6.82
CA GLY A 383 19.45 -4.33 -7.79
C GLY A 383 19.38 -2.85 -7.37
N ASN A 384 18.30 -2.43 -6.75
CA ASN A 384 18.14 -1.07 -6.25
C ASN A 384 19.09 -0.74 -5.08
N TRP A 385 19.31 -1.66 -4.16
CA TRP A 385 20.27 -1.46 -3.07
C TRP A 385 21.68 -1.21 -3.59
N GLU A 386 22.14 -1.96 -4.57
CA GLU A 386 23.45 -1.78 -5.21
C GLU A 386 23.56 -0.41 -5.89
N VAL A 387 22.50 0.02 -6.60
CA VAL A 387 22.44 1.32 -7.29
C VAL A 387 22.41 2.48 -6.30
N LEU A 388 21.62 2.39 -5.24
CA LEU A 388 21.55 3.42 -4.19
C LEU A 388 22.90 3.60 -3.50
N ALA A 389 23.58 2.52 -3.16
CA ALA A 389 24.91 2.56 -2.55
C ALA A 389 25.95 3.19 -3.47
N ARG A 390 25.93 2.83 -4.77
CA ARG A 390 26.86 3.38 -5.77
C ARG A 390 26.62 4.88 -6.01
N ASN A 391 25.37 5.31 -5.99
CA ASN A 391 24.96 6.70 -6.21
C ASN A 391 24.80 7.50 -4.91
N HIS A 392 25.49 7.14 -3.85
CA HIS A 392 25.36 7.76 -2.52
C HIS A 392 25.44 9.29 -2.49
N ALA A 393 26.19 9.90 -3.43
CA ALA A 393 26.32 11.36 -3.52
C ALA A 393 25.01 12.05 -3.95
N LYS A 394 24.10 11.33 -4.61
CA LYS A 394 22.82 11.83 -5.13
C LYS A 394 21.61 11.17 -4.49
N SER A 395 21.81 10.20 -3.62
CA SER A 395 20.77 9.45 -2.93
C SER A 395 20.81 9.71 -1.42
N VAL A 396 19.75 9.26 -0.74
CA VAL A 396 19.65 9.31 0.74
C VAL A 396 20.26 8.08 1.41
N PHE A 397 21.05 7.27 0.71
CA PHE A 397 21.50 5.95 1.15
C PHE A 397 22.11 5.97 2.56
N TYR A 398 23.07 6.88 2.82
CA TYR A 398 23.69 7.00 4.14
C TYR A 398 22.88 7.83 5.16
N GLN A 399 21.60 8.13 4.85
CA GLN A 399 20.64 8.73 5.78
C GLN A 399 19.59 7.72 6.25
N LEU A 400 19.59 6.52 5.66
CA LEU A 400 18.74 5.42 6.06
C LEU A 400 19.21 4.80 7.37
N ASP A 401 18.39 3.99 8.02
CA ASP A 401 18.83 3.17 9.15
C ASP A 401 19.85 2.13 8.68
N LEU A 402 21.05 2.24 9.20
CA LEU A 402 22.18 1.40 8.75
C LEU A 402 22.03 -0.07 9.19
N MET A 403 21.27 -0.34 10.25
CA MET A 403 21.02 -1.71 10.71
C MET A 403 20.05 -2.41 9.75
N ASP A 404 18.98 -1.73 9.35
CA ASP A 404 18.02 -2.24 8.37
C ASP A 404 18.70 -2.47 7.02
N VAL A 405 19.49 -1.50 6.55
CA VAL A 405 20.27 -1.63 5.29
C VAL A 405 21.23 -2.80 5.35
N ALA A 406 21.98 -2.96 6.46
CA ALA A 406 22.90 -4.10 6.61
C ALA A 406 22.15 -5.44 6.59
N GLY A 407 20.96 -5.51 7.22
CA GLY A 407 20.08 -6.67 7.17
C GLY A 407 19.66 -7.03 5.75
N GLU A 408 19.28 -6.05 4.94
CA GLU A 408 18.92 -6.25 3.52
C GLU A 408 20.13 -6.70 2.69
N PHE A 409 21.31 -6.11 2.89
CA PHE A 409 22.54 -6.54 2.21
C PHE A 409 22.90 -7.99 2.53
N HIS A 410 22.84 -8.36 3.82
CA HIS A 410 23.05 -9.73 4.26
C HIS A 410 22.02 -10.69 3.67
N LYS A 411 20.71 -10.35 3.74
CA LYS A 411 19.62 -11.15 3.18
C LYS A 411 19.79 -11.46 1.71
N PHE A 412 20.19 -10.46 0.91
CA PHE A 412 20.34 -10.60 -0.54
C PHE A 412 21.73 -11.04 -0.98
N GLY A 413 22.66 -11.26 -0.05
CA GLY A 413 24.05 -11.59 -0.37
C GLY A 413 24.71 -10.51 -1.23
N ILE A 414 24.47 -9.24 -0.92
CA ILE A 414 25.07 -8.08 -1.61
C ILE A 414 26.42 -7.80 -0.94
N ASP A 415 27.45 -7.62 -1.72
CA ASP A 415 28.77 -7.25 -1.21
C ASP A 415 28.73 -5.88 -0.53
N LYS A 416 29.50 -5.75 0.55
CA LYS A 416 29.63 -4.47 1.25
C LYS A 416 30.12 -3.38 0.29
N PRO A 417 29.60 -2.14 0.37
CA PRO A 417 30.01 -1.06 -0.51
C PRO A 417 31.50 -0.75 -0.35
N GLU A 418 32.13 -0.25 -1.39
CA GLU A 418 33.51 0.20 -1.33
C GLU A 418 33.73 1.33 -0.31
N VAL A 419 34.95 1.48 0.15
CA VAL A 419 35.33 2.57 1.04
C VAL A 419 35.20 3.88 0.30
N LEU A 420 34.48 4.85 0.89
CA LEU A 420 34.32 6.15 0.27
C LEU A 420 35.65 6.93 0.23
N PRO A 421 35.86 7.70 -0.85
CA PRO A 421 37.06 8.52 -1.01
C PRO A 421 37.11 9.65 0.03
N THR A 422 38.30 10.24 0.19
CA THR A 422 38.54 11.26 1.24
C THR A 422 37.83 12.57 1.00
N ASP A 423 37.41 12.86 -0.21
CA ASP A 423 36.63 14.06 -0.60
C ASP A 423 35.13 13.92 -0.32
N ALA A 424 34.64 12.71 -0.01
CA ALA A 424 33.27 12.51 0.47
C ALA A 424 33.09 13.15 1.85
N SER A 425 31.86 13.59 2.17
CA SER A 425 31.56 14.21 3.45
C SER A 425 31.95 13.32 4.63
N LEU A 426 32.42 13.91 5.72
CA LEU A 426 32.86 13.17 6.91
C LEU A 426 31.76 12.21 7.41
N MET A 427 30.51 12.67 7.49
CA MET A 427 29.39 11.83 7.96
C MET A 427 29.12 10.65 7.03
N GLN A 428 29.15 10.85 5.71
CA GLN A 428 29.00 9.74 4.76
C GLN A 428 30.14 8.72 4.90
N ARG A 429 31.36 9.17 5.11
CA ARG A 429 32.53 8.29 5.33
C ARG A 429 32.39 7.48 6.63
N ILE A 430 31.90 8.10 7.71
CA ILE A 430 31.63 7.42 8.98
C ILE A 430 30.51 6.37 8.78
N HIS A 431 29.39 6.76 8.20
CA HIS A 431 28.26 5.86 7.95
C HIS A 431 28.64 4.70 7.00
N ASN A 432 29.47 4.97 5.99
CA ASN A 432 29.99 3.91 5.12
C ASN A 432 30.78 2.86 5.92
N ARG A 433 31.70 3.29 6.79
CA ARG A 433 32.49 2.36 7.64
C ARG A 433 31.62 1.61 8.63
N MET A 434 30.63 2.27 9.24
CA MET A 434 29.69 1.60 10.15
C MET A 434 28.82 0.57 9.42
N LEU A 435 28.30 0.91 8.23
CA LEU A 435 27.52 -0.03 7.43
C LEU A 435 28.36 -1.27 7.04
N ARG A 436 29.59 -1.05 6.58
CA ARG A 436 30.52 -2.13 6.24
C ARG A 436 30.78 -3.06 7.42
N ALA A 437 31.01 -2.47 8.61
CA ALA A 437 31.21 -3.24 9.85
C ALA A 437 29.96 -4.05 10.21
N GLN A 438 28.74 -3.49 10.09
CA GLN A 438 27.51 -4.21 10.38
C GLN A 438 27.24 -5.37 9.42
N ILE A 439 27.50 -5.17 8.11
CA ILE A 439 27.38 -6.26 7.13
C ILE A 439 28.36 -7.39 7.46
N GLU A 440 29.63 -7.06 7.74
CA GLU A 440 30.64 -8.06 8.12
C GLU A 440 30.26 -8.82 9.40
N LYS A 441 29.69 -8.12 10.37
CA LYS A 441 29.20 -8.72 11.62
C LYS A 441 28.06 -9.71 11.37
N LEU A 442 27.08 -9.35 10.53
CA LEU A 442 25.99 -10.25 10.14
C LEU A 442 26.48 -11.46 9.35
N ASP A 443 27.50 -11.27 8.52
CA ASP A 443 28.12 -12.33 7.74
C ASP A 443 29.10 -13.22 8.55
N GLY A 444 29.28 -12.93 9.83
CA GLY A 444 30.23 -13.65 10.70
C GLY A 444 31.70 -13.41 10.36
N ARG A 445 32.01 -12.30 9.68
CA ARG A 445 33.36 -11.86 9.30
C ARG A 445 33.98 -10.91 10.35
N ASP A 446 35.29 -10.63 10.23
CA ASP A 446 35.94 -9.64 11.11
C ASP A 446 35.53 -8.20 10.72
N PHE A 447 34.78 -7.57 11.57
CA PHE A 447 34.24 -6.21 11.40
C PHE A 447 35.04 -5.12 12.13
N LYS A 448 36.01 -5.48 12.99
CA LYS A 448 36.70 -4.55 13.88
C LYS A 448 37.49 -3.47 13.15
N ALA A 449 38.04 -3.79 11.99
CA ALA A 449 38.82 -2.86 11.18
C ALA A 449 37.97 -1.67 10.68
N ASP A 450 36.77 -1.95 10.15
CA ASP A 450 35.86 -0.91 9.65
C ASP A 450 35.19 -0.15 10.83
N GLU A 451 34.86 -0.84 11.93
CA GLU A 451 34.38 -0.20 13.15
C GLU A 451 35.40 0.80 13.74
N GLN A 452 36.67 0.38 13.90
CA GLN A 452 37.73 1.24 14.39
C GLN A 452 38.00 2.42 13.43
N ALA A 453 37.90 2.20 12.13
CA ALA A 453 38.04 3.24 11.13
C ALA A 453 36.92 4.30 11.25
N ALA A 454 35.67 3.89 11.54
CA ALA A 454 34.57 4.80 11.78
C ALA A 454 34.82 5.69 13.02
N PHE A 455 35.25 5.09 14.13
CA PHE A 455 35.60 5.85 15.34
C PHE A 455 36.79 6.79 15.16
N ASN A 456 37.81 6.38 14.37
CA ASN A 456 38.93 7.25 14.06
C ASN A 456 38.50 8.48 13.24
N LEU A 457 37.63 8.28 12.22
CA LEU A 457 37.07 9.40 11.44
C LEU A 457 36.26 10.35 12.31
N LEU A 458 35.44 9.81 13.21
CA LEU A 458 34.68 10.63 14.16
C LEU A 458 35.60 11.45 15.07
N ARG A 459 36.63 10.79 15.61
CA ARG A 459 37.63 11.44 16.45
C ARG A 459 38.38 12.56 15.71
N GLU A 460 38.83 12.27 14.48
CA GLU A 460 39.49 13.29 13.65
C GLU A 460 38.59 14.50 13.41
N GLY A 461 37.31 14.26 13.03
CA GLY A 461 36.34 15.33 12.83
C GLY A 461 36.10 16.19 14.07
N LEU A 462 36.00 15.57 15.25
CA LEU A 462 35.84 16.29 16.53
C LEU A 462 37.08 17.09 16.94
N LEU A 463 38.24 16.58 16.58
CA LEU A 463 39.51 17.22 16.99
C LEU A 463 40.02 18.31 16.02
N THR A 464 39.57 18.26 14.73
CA THR A 464 40.03 19.22 13.71
C THR A 464 39.83 20.66 14.15
N ASP A 465 38.62 21.00 14.60
CA ASP A 465 38.33 22.35 15.11
C ASP A 465 39.17 22.74 16.36
N LEU A 466 39.53 21.76 17.19
CA LEU A 466 40.33 21.98 18.37
C LEU A 466 41.79 22.23 18.03
N TYR A 467 42.33 21.53 17.03
CA TYR A 467 43.73 21.73 16.58
C TYR A 467 43.92 23.02 15.77
N GLU A 468 42.87 23.44 15.03
CA GLU A 468 42.88 24.71 14.31
C GLU A 468 42.78 25.93 15.26
N ARG A 469 42.08 25.78 16.39
CA ARG A 469 42.02 26.78 17.45
C ARG A 469 43.26 26.67 18.37
N LYS A 470 44.40 27.05 17.88
CA LYS A 470 45.60 27.22 18.74
C LYS A 470 45.34 28.34 19.76
N SER A 471 44.64 28.02 20.83
CA SER A 471 44.60 28.91 21.98
C SER A 471 45.92 28.77 22.73
N SER A 472 46.66 29.83 22.85
CA SER A 472 47.74 29.92 23.84
C SER A 472 47.10 30.38 25.13
N PRO A 473 46.74 29.50 26.06
CA PRO A 473 46.17 29.92 27.32
C PRO A 473 47.20 30.79 28.04
N ARG A 474 46.86 32.03 28.31
CA ARG A 474 47.66 32.92 29.11
C ARG A 474 46.91 33.24 30.37
N LEU A 475 47.59 33.17 31.50
CA LEU A 475 47.05 33.65 32.75
C LEU A 475 47.07 35.20 32.70
N ASN A 476 45.90 35.79 32.51
CA ASN A 476 45.71 37.25 32.39
C ASN A 476 45.14 37.84 33.67
N VAL A 477 45.37 37.19 34.78
CA VAL A 477 44.97 37.69 36.14
C VAL A 477 46.16 37.90 37.01
N TYR A 478 46.13 38.95 37.82
CA TYR A 478 47.15 39.17 38.82
C TYR A 478 46.95 38.23 40.01
N SER A 479 47.99 38.01 40.77
CA SER A 479 48.03 37.08 41.91
C SER A 479 47.04 37.40 43.05
N ASP A 480 46.54 38.63 43.08
CA ASP A 480 45.54 39.11 44.05
C ASP A 480 44.12 39.22 43.48
N GLN A 481 43.87 38.79 42.23
CA GLN A 481 42.59 38.89 41.61
C GLN A 481 41.79 37.55 41.82
N ILE A 482 40.51 37.74 42.12
CA ILE A 482 39.54 36.61 42.17
C ILE A 482 38.83 36.50 40.84
N VAL A 483 38.84 35.32 40.25
CA VAL A 483 38.12 35.05 39.01
C VAL A 483 36.82 34.26 39.34
N TRP A 484 35.69 34.81 38.95
CA TRP A 484 34.40 34.16 39.07
C TRP A 484 34.03 33.55 37.73
N GLY A 485 33.86 32.21 37.70
CA GLY A 485 33.35 31.50 36.53
C GLY A 485 31.94 31.02 36.79
N ARG A 486 31.04 31.21 35.80
CA ARG A 486 29.72 30.61 35.79
C ARG A 486 29.67 29.62 34.66
N SER A 487 29.48 28.34 34.98
CA SER A 487 29.23 27.26 33.99
C SER A 487 27.85 26.65 34.20
N PRO A 488 27.19 26.25 33.13
CA PRO A 488 25.96 25.48 33.27
C PRO A 488 26.25 24.13 33.92
N VAL A 489 25.41 23.75 34.86
CA VAL A 489 25.49 22.45 35.55
C VAL A 489 24.31 21.60 35.06
N ARG A 490 24.61 20.41 34.60
CA ARG A 490 23.59 19.39 34.36
C ARG A 490 23.33 18.69 35.68
N ILE A 491 22.06 18.66 36.09
CA ILE A 491 21.61 17.89 37.24
C ILE A 491 20.67 16.80 36.70
N ASP A 492 21.08 15.55 36.82
CA ASP A 492 20.26 14.42 36.44
C ASP A 492 19.38 14.03 37.64
N MET A 493 18.08 14.30 37.54
CA MET A 493 17.12 14.08 38.63
C MET A 493 16.84 12.61 38.89
N ALA A 494 17.03 11.76 37.89
CA ALA A 494 16.89 10.30 37.99
C ALA A 494 17.70 9.62 36.87
N GLY A 495 18.61 8.74 37.23
CA GLY A 495 19.27 7.80 36.33
C GLY A 495 20.01 8.42 35.14
N GLY A 496 20.85 9.43 35.37
CA GLY A 496 21.74 9.94 34.33
C GLY A 496 22.51 8.81 33.66
N TRP A 497 22.61 8.82 32.31
CA TRP A 497 23.17 7.76 31.46
C TRP A 497 22.26 6.58 31.18
N THR A 498 20.99 6.61 31.59
CA THR A 498 20.03 5.54 31.25
C THR A 498 19.61 5.57 29.76
N ASP A 499 19.89 6.64 29.07
CA ASP A 499 19.69 6.84 27.62
C ASP A 499 20.87 6.39 26.77
N THR A 500 21.95 5.91 27.41
CA THR A 500 23.15 5.47 26.70
C THR A 500 23.23 3.94 26.73
N PRO A 501 23.21 3.26 25.57
CA PRO A 501 23.47 1.82 25.54
C PRO A 501 24.79 1.47 26.24
N PRO A 502 24.86 0.35 26.97
CA PRO A 502 23.93 -0.80 27.01
C PRO A 502 22.90 -0.80 28.16
N TYR A 503 22.54 0.32 28.72
CA TYR A 503 21.60 0.42 29.85
C TYR A 503 20.16 0.65 29.43
#